data_330557cc30ba296a542ea85e3f1a332a
#
_entry.id   330557cc30ba296a542ea85e3f1a332a
#
_cell.length_a   1.000
_cell.length_b   1.000
_cell.length_c   1.000
_cell.angle_alpha   90.00
_cell.angle_beta   90.00
_cell.angle_gamma   90.00
#
_symmetry.space_group_name_H-M   'P 1'
#
loop_
_entity.id
_entity.type
_entity.pdbx_description
1 polymer ?
#
loop_
_entity_poly.entity_id
_entity_poly.type
_entity_poly.pdbx_seq_one_letter_code
_entity_poly.pdbx_strand_id
1 'polypeptide(L)'
;MRKLILILSGVVATGTLAGPVLLQEPPPPPRLRDLAPVVPVAYDMAAGWPQPFAASGFAFGGNSGVAIDSPDRIIVAQRGETRLPDPLPSGFEGWAGSIGINTLRQTDLRVFQNVIYAVNGQGEVIEVWDQWDHLFQGADGPGPHRVRISPYDPERRVWVVDESQHQFFVFSNDGSELLHTFGEKGVQGNDETHLAGPQDVAFTTDGRVLVADGFINGRVMILDADLNYITEFGGEPGTGRGKFDVVHSIAVGPNGRIFVADRNNRRVQVFNESTRSTWYHPNISPVGTWPGFDLPLDIIVNEYDVWVTDVGADGASIMKFDLNGNPQAIQQLPREGPSRYTEMHSFAVDSNGVLYGADNQQGRIQKLVPKSDADPALLLESAWVDESALP
;
A
#
# COMPACT_ATOMS: atom_id res chain seq x y z
N MET A 1 -22.99 85.47 -20.70
CA MET A 1 -23.36 84.03 -20.84
C MET A 1 -22.94 83.56 -22.19
N ARG A 2 -21.79 82.94 -22.31
CA ARG A 2 -21.26 82.36 -23.53
C ARG A 2 -21.11 80.87 -23.30
N LYS A 3 -21.86 80.02 -24.00
CA LYS A 3 -21.74 78.56 -24.01
C LYS A 3 -20.53 78.13 -24.82
N LEU A 4 -19.63 77.42 -24.18
CA LEU A 4 -18.49 76.78 -24.84
C LEU A 4 -18.97 75.37 -25.27
N ILE A 5 -18.89 75.03 -26.55
CA ILE A 5 -19.15 73.71 -27.09
C ILE A 5 -17.80 73.01 -27.24
N LEU A 6 -17.61 71.94 -26.49
CA LEU A 6 -16.46 71.08 -26.60
C LEU A 6 -16.82 69.96 -27.61
N ILE A 7 -16.10 69.90 -28.70
CA ILE A 7 -16.20 68.77 -29.69
C ILE A 7 -15.16 67.73 -29.23
N LEU A 8 -15.66 66.56 -28.76
CA LEU A 8 -14.84 65.37 -28.51
C LEU A 8 -14.74 64.61 -29.82
N SER A 9 -13.57 64.54 -30.44
CA SER A 9 -13.21 63.63 -31.50
C SER A 9 -12.90 62.23 -30.89
N GLY A 10 -13.82 61.30 -31.04
CA GLY A 10 -13.64 59.89 -30.65
C GLY A 10 -12.73 59.18 -31.66
N VAL A 11 -11.59 58.71 -31.19
CA VAL A 11 -10.75 57.73 -31.90
C VAL A 11 -11.33 56.34 -31.58
N VAL A 12 -11.94 55.68 -32.58
CA VAL A 12 -12.38 54.32 -32.50
C VAL A 12 -11.14 53.40 -32.66
N ALA A 13 -10.59 52.91 -31.58
CA ALA A 13 -9.59 51.84 -31.62
C ALA A 13 -10.33 50.51 -31.84
N THR A 14 -10.18 49.94 -33.02
CA THR A 14 -10.61 48.54 -33.30
C THR A 14 -9.64 47.58 -32.62
N GLY A 15 -9.85 47.31 -31.34
CA GLY A 15 -9.18 46.22 -30.64
C GLY A 15 -9.79 44.88 -31.08
N THR A 16 -9.04 44.07 -31.80
CA THR A 16 -9.35 42.65 -31.98
C THR A 16 -9.26 41.98 -30.61
N LEU A 17 -10.41 41.63 -30.03
CA LEU A 17 -10.48 40.76 -28.85
C LEU A 17 -9.95 39.39 -29.30
N ALA A 18 -8.70 39.09 -28.92
CA ALA A 18 -8.22 37.70 -28.94
C ALA A 18 -9.09 36.93 -27.97
N GLY A 19 -9.86 35.97 -28.47
CA GLY A 19 -10.64 35.06 -27.64
C GLY A 19 -9.72 34.31 -26.69
N PRO A 20 -10.26 33.80 -25.57
CA PRO A 20 -9.46 33.02 -24.64
C PRO A 20 -8.83 31.85 -25.39
N VAL A 21 -7.50 31.79 -25.40
CA VAL A 21 -6.78 30.59 -25.82
C VAL A 21 -7.10 29.51 -24.76
N LEU A 22 -8.01 28.62 -25.13
CA LEU A 22 -8.22 27.41 -24.35
C LEU A 22 -6.89 26.64 -24.40
N LEU A 23 -6.14 26.69 -23.32
CA LEU A 23 -4.99 25.81 -23.14
C LEU A 23 -5.56 24.38 -23.19
N GLN A 24 -5.26 23.68 -24.25
CA GLN A 24 -5.62 22.28 -24.39
C GLN A 24 -4.86 21.52 -23.30
N GLU A 25 -5.59 20.83 -22.43
CA GLU A 25 -4.94 19.98 -21.44
C GLU A 25 -4.00 19.02 -22.15
N PRO A 26 -2.79 18.79 -21.62
CA PRO A 26 -1.89 17.82 -22.19
C PRO A 26 -2.60 16.44 -22.24
N PRO A 27 -2.36 15.64 -23.29
CA PRO A 27 -2.95 14.31 -23.35
C PRO A 27 -2.56 13.53 -22.10
N PRO A 28 -3.43 12.64 -21.59
CA PRO A 28 -3.10 11.80 -20.46
C PRO A 28 -1.86 10.96 -20.79
N PRO A 29 -1.02 10.62 -19.79
CA PRO A 29 0.12 9.77 -20.02
C PRO A 29 -0.33 8.42 -20.60
N PRO A 30 0.52 7.76 -21.41
CA PRO A 30 0.22 6.43 -21.91
C PRO A 30 0.02 5.47 -20.74
N ARG A 31 -0.87 4.50 -20.86
CA ARG A 31 -1.04 3.45 -19.86
C ARG A 31 0.19 2.54 -19.90
N LEU A 32 0.60 2.02 -18.75
CA LEU A 32 1.75 1.10 -18.65
C LEU A 32 1.59 -0.14 -19.54
N ARG A 33 0.35 -0.60 -19.74
CA ARG A 33 0.03 -1.71 -20.68
C ARG A 33 0.39 -1.45 -22.14
N ASP A 34 0.55 -0.18 -22.50
CA ASP A 34 1.00 0.21 -23.85
C ASP A 34 2.53 0.27 -23.94
N LEU A 35 3.24 0.21 -22.82
CA LEU A 35 4.68 0.38 -22.69
C LEU A 35 5.44 -0.91 -22.34
N ALA A 36 4.78 -1.89 -21.74
CA ALA A 36 5.38 -3.17 -21.34
C ALA A 36 4.53 -4.36 -21.81
N PRO A 37 5.14 -5.52 -22.06
CA PRO A 37 4.40 -6.72 -22.40
C PRO A 37 3.53 -7.19 -21.24
N VAL A 38 2.29 -7.57 -21.54
CA VAL A 38 1.42 -8.31 -20.62
C VAL A 38 1.74 -9.79 -20.78
N VAL A 39 2.17 -10.42 -19.71
CA VAL A 39 2.63 -11.80 -19.69
C VAL A 39 1.78 -12.65 -18.71
N PRO A 40 1.70 -13.96 -18.92
CA PRO A 40 1.09 -14.85 -17.93
C PRO A 40 1.82 -14.74 -16.58
N VAL A 41 1.06 -14.90 -15.48
CA VAL A 41 1.66 -14.92 -14.14
C VAL A 41 2.64 -16.09 -14.00
N ALA A 42 3.81 -15.81 -13.45
CA ALA A 42 4.92 -16.76 -13.32
C ALA A 42 4.77 -17.73 -12.13
N TYR A 43 3.61 -17.74 -11.49
CA TYR A 43 3.32 -18.46 -10.27
C TYR A 43 2.09 -19.36 -10.43
N ASP A 44 2.11 -20.47 -9.72
CA ASP A 44 0.94 -21.32 -9.50
C ASP A 44 0.34 -21.03 -8.12
N MET A 45 -0.97 -20.94 -8.05
CA MET A 45 -1.70 -20.76 -6.80
C MET A 45 -1.72 -22.07 -6.03
N ALA A 46 -1.26 -22.07 -4.77
CA ALA A 46 -1.34 -23.21 -3.89
C ALA A 46 -2.80 -23.46 -3.49
N ALA A 47 -3.35 -24.59 -3.93
CA ALA A 47 -4.72 -24.98 -3.58
C ALA A 47 -4.86 -25.27 -2.07
N GLY A 48 -5.97 -24.79 -1.46
CA GLY A 48 -6.26 -25.02 -0.05
C GLY A 48 -5.35 -24.26 0.93
N TRP A 49 -4.64 -23.25 0.47
CA TRP A 49 -3.84 -22.36 1.33
C TRP A 49 -4.44 -20.95 1.36
N PRO A 50 -4.62 -20.33 2.54
CA PRO A 50 -4.52 -20.93 3.87
C PRO A 50 -5.69 -21.89 4.11
N GLN A 51 -5.55 -22.76 5.12
CA GLN A 51 -6.68 -23.54 5.58
C GLN A 51 -7.73 -22.62 6.21
N PRO A 52 -9.02 -22.87 6.00
CA PRO A 52 -10.08 -22.07 6.59
C PRO A 52 -9.94 -22.03 8.11
N PHE A 53 -9.83 -20.83 8.63
CA PHE A 53 -9.85 -20.55 10.06
C PHE A 53 -10.76 -19.33 10.24
N ALA A 54 -11.76 -19.49 11.06
CA ALA A 54 -12.63 -18.41 11.55
C ALA A 54 -13.52 -18.99 12.62
N ALA A 55 -14.12 -18.15 13.45
CA ALA A 55 -15.16 -18.59 14.36
C ALA A 55 -16.34 -19.21 13.60
N SER A 56 -17.07 -20.13 14.23
CA SER A 56 -18.25 -20.77 13.61
C SER A 56 -19.24 -19.70 13.09
N GLY A 57 -19.63 -19.80 11.83
CA GLY A 57 -20.50 -18.81 11.16
C GLY A 57 -19.77 -17.59 10.60
N PHE A 58 -18.44 -17.63 10.53
CA PHE A 58 -17.62 -16.55 9.96
C PHE A 58 -16.63 -17.10 8.92
N ALA A 59 -16.05 -16.20 8.14
CA ALA A 59 -14.88 -16.41 7.30
C ALA A 59 -13.89 -15.26 7.54
N PHE A 60 -12.65 -15.40 7.02
CA PHE A 60 -11.70 -14.29 7.00
C PHE A 60 -12.34 -13.04 6.41
N GLY A 61 -12.09 -11.89 7.02
CA GLY A 61 -12.42 -10.59 6.47
C GLY A 61 -11.44 -10.14 5.40
N GLY A 62 -11.48 -8.86 5.04
CA GLY A 62 -10.54 -8.30 4.09
C GLY A 62 -9.11 -8.44 4.57
N ASN A 63 -8.30 -9.25 3.90
CA ASN A 63 -6.88 -9.34 4.23
C ASN A 63 -6.15 -8.16 3.62
N SER A 64 -5.64 -7.27 4.46
CA SER A 64 -5.08 -5.98 4.05
C SER A 64 -3.57 -5.95 4.02
N GLY A 65 -2.91 -6.71 4.91
CA GLY A 65 -1.46 -6.74 5.04
C GLY A 65 -0.90 -8.12 5.25
N VAL A 66 0.30 -8.37 4.73
CA VAL A 66 1.07 -9.60 4.92
C VAL A 66 2.54 -9.26 5.14
N ALA A 67 3.18 -9.91 6.12
CA ALA A 67 4.60 -9.83 6.37
C ALA A 67 5.18 -11.24 6.59
N ILE A 68 6.41 -11.45 6.14
CA ILE A 68 7.10 -12.74 6.28
C ILE A 68 8.11 -12.63 7.42
N ASP A 69 7.89 -13.40 8.47
CA ASP A 69 8.91 -13.61 9.50
C ASP A 69 9.86 -14.75 9.09
N SER A 70 9.27 -15.84 8.61
CA SER A 70 9.99 -16.97 8.00
C SER A 70 9.05 -17.69 7.02
N PRO A 71 9.56 -18.62 6.17
CA PRO A 71 8.71 -19.44 5.30
C PRO A 71 7.63 -20.26 6.03
N ASP A 72 7.81 -20.49 7.33
CA ASP A 72 6.86 -21.20 8.20
C ASP A 72 6.13 -20.26 9.19
N ARG A 73 6.27 -18.94 9.03
CA ARG A 73 5.56 -17.96 9.84
C ARG A 73 5.25 -16.70 9.05
N ILE A 74 4.04 -16.67 8.50
CA ILE A 74 3.52 -15.58 7.68
C ILE A 74 2.47 -14.84 8.52
N ILE A 75 2.76 -13.59 8.89
CA ILE A 75 1.88 -12.75 9.70
C ILE A 75 0.93 -12.00 8.80
N VAL A 76 -0.34 -12.01 9.14
CA VAL A 76 -1.42 -11.41 8.37
C VAL A 76 -2.22 -10.46 9.26
N ALA A 77 -2.51 -9.27 8.74
CA ALA A 77 -3.52 -8.38 9.28
C ALA A 77 -4.78 -8.46 8.43
N GLN A 78 -5.92 -8.74 9.07
CA GLN A 78 -7.22 -8.73 8.43
C GLN A 78 -8.13 -7.66 9.02
N ARG A 79 -9.10 -7.23 8.26
CA ARG A 79 -10.10 -6.23 8.64
C ARG A 79 -11.26 -6.86 9.44
N GLY A 80 -10.90 -7.70 10.42
CA GLY A 80 -11.84 -8.53 11.18
C GLY A 80 -12.42 -9.69 10.37
N GLU A 81 -13.29 -10.50 10.98
CA GLU A 81 -13.97 -11.61 10.32
C GLU A 81 -15.31 -11.16 9.73
N THR A 82 -15.73 -11.85 8.67
CA THR A 82 -16.98 -11.61 7.95
C THR A 82 -18.02 -12.67 8.33
N ARG A 83 -19.17 -12.22 8.83
CA ARG A 83 -20.30 -13.12 9.14
C ARG A 83 -20.85 -13.76 7.88
N LEU A 84 -21.01 -15.06 7.93
CA LEU A 84 -21.58 -15.85 6.85
C LEU A 84 -23.09 -15.98 6.97
N PRO A 85 -23.83 -16.15 5.85
CA PRO A 85 -25.26 -16.45 5.89
C PRO A 85 -25.53 -17.86 6.43
N ASP A 86 -26.69 -18.04 7.06
CA ASP A 86 -27.18 -19.34 7.50
C ASP A 86 -28.55 -19.59 6.84
N PRO A 87 -28.72 -20.63 6.03
CA PRO A 87 -27.73 -21.66 5.66
C PRO A 87 -26.66 -21.12 4.70
N LEU A 88 -25.47 -21.75 4.72
CA LEU A 88 -24.40 -21.46 3.76
C LEU A 88 -24.83 -21.78 2.33
N PRO A 89 -24.60 -20.88 1.35
CA PRO A 89 -24.81 -21.18 -0.07
C PRO A 89 -23.93 -22.33 -0.55
N SER A 90 -24.42 -23.08 -1.52
CA SER A 90 -23.73 -24.28 -2.08
C SER A 90 -22.40 -23.98 -2.79
N GLY A 91 -22.13 -22.70 -3.11
CA GLY A 91 -20.87 -22.26 -3.74
C GLY A 91 -19.80 -21.81 -2.77
N PHE A 92 -19.96 -22.01 -1.46
CA PHE A 92 -18.96 -21.60 -0.48
C PHE A 92 -17.70 -22.47 -0.58
N GLU A 93 -16.56 -21.82 -0.84
CA GLU A 93 -15.24 -22.47 -1.04
C GLU A 93 -14.27 -22.17 0.11
N GLY A 94 -14.76 -21.72 1.27
CA GLY A 94 -13.93 -21.40 2.45
C GLY A 94 -13.60 -19.93 2.64
N TRP A 95 -13.94 -19.06 1.69
CA TRP A 95 -13.76 -17.60 1.82
C TRP A 95 -15.03 -16.85 1.38
N ALA A 96 -15.24 -15.68 1.99
CA ALA A 96 -16.46 -14.89 1.83
C ALA A 96 -16.73 -14.47 0.36
N GLY A 97 -15.70 -14.12 -0.38
CA GLY A 97 -15.80 -13.76 -1.80
C GLY A 97 -16.27 -14.88 -2.72
N SER A 98 -16.15 -16.15 -2.31
CA SER A 98 -16.65 -17.30 -3.11
C SER A 98 -18.17 -17.27 -3.28
N ILE A 99 -18.89 -16.70 -2.33
CA ILE A 99 -20.33 -16.52 -2.35
C ILE A 99 -20.76 -15.06 -2.63
N GLY A 100 -19.85 -14.26 -3.22
CA GLY A 100 -20.15 -12.90 -3.66
C GLY A 100 -20.11 -11.83 -2.57
N ILE A 101 -19.65 -12.15 -1.37
CA ILE A 101 -19.46 -11.15 -0.30
C ILE A 101 -18.17 -10.36 -0.59
N ASN A 102 -18.28 -9.05 -0.73
CA ASN A 102 -17.14 -8.14 -0.77
C ASN A 102 -16.81 -7.69 0.66
N THR A 103 -15.75 -8.24 1.22
CA THR A 103 -15.40 -8.05 2.64
C THR A 103 -14.96 -6.63 2.98
N LEU A 104 -14.55 -5.84 1.99
CA LEU A 104 -14.22 -4.43 2.19
C LEU A 104 -15.49 -3.55 2.24
N ARG A 105 -16.50 -3.88 1.42
CA ARG A 105 -17.68 -3.03 1.22
C ARG A 105 -18.89 -3.41 2.08
N GLN A 106 -19.03 -4.71 2.42
CA GLN A 106 -20.13 -5.22 3.25
C GLN A 106 -19.74 -5.18 4.73
N THR A 107 -19.56 -3.96 5.25
CA THR A 107 -19.03 -3.70 6.58
C THR A 107 -19.99 -4.07 7.72
N ASP A 108 -21.29 -4.18 7.41
CA ASP A 108 -22.33 -4.63 8.33
C ASP A 108 -22.20 -6.12 8.72
N LEU A 109 -21.49 -6.89 7.91
CA LEU A 109 -21.17 -8.30 8.20
C LEU A 109 -19.87 -8.46 9.01
N ARG A 110 -19.12 -7.38 9.22
CA ARG A 110 -17.79 -7.43 9.85
C ARG A 110 -17.87 -7.45 11.37
N VAL A 111 -16.99 -8.28 11.95
CA VAL A 111 -16.69 -8.27 13.40
C VAL A 111 -15.18 -8.20 13.56
N PHE A 112 -14.67 -7.20 14.27
CA PHE A 112 -13.25 -7.09 14.59
C PHE A 112 -12.88 -8.12 15.64
N GLN A 113 -12.55 -9.31 15.18
CA GLN A 113 -12.04 -10.43 15.95
C GLN A 113 -10.98 -11.16 15.12
N ASN A 114 -10.00 -11.78 15.77
CA ASN A 114 -8.89 -12.49 15.14
C ASN A 114 -8.16 -11.60 14.10
N VAL A 115 -7.95 -10.34 14.43
CA VAL A 115 -7.48 -9.30 13.49
C VAL A 115 -6.05 -9.55 13.04
N ILE A 116 -5.20 -10.07 13.93
CA ILE A 116 -3.82 -10.44 13.61
C ILE A 116 -3.68 -11.94 13.83
N TYR A 117 -3.14 -12.63 12.83
CA TYR A 117 -2.87 -14.07 12.93
C TYR A 117 -1.62 -14.45 12.15
N ALA A 118 -1.03 -15.60 12.44
CA ALA A 118 0.08 -16.16 11.68
C ALA A 118 -0.29 -17.52 11.09
N VAL A 119 0.21 -17.76 9.86
CA VAL A 119 -0.02 -18.98 9.08
C VAL A 119 1.33 -19.60 8.76
N ASN A 120 1.42 -20.94 8.84
CA ASN A 120 2.62 -21.64 8.41
C ASN A 120 2.67 -21.92 6.89
N GLY A 121 3.79 -22.46 6.42
CA GLY A 121 3.96 -22.81 5.00
C GLY A 121 2.95 -23.83 4.47
N GLN A 122 2.28 -24.62 5.34
CA GLN A 122 1.25 -25.61 5.03
C GLN A 122 -0.17 -24.99 5.01
N GLY A 123 -0.30 -23.73 5.46
CA GLY A 123 -1.57 -23.02 5.49
C GLY A 123 -2.34 -23.17 6.79
N GLU A 124 -1.75 -23.76 7.81
CA GLU A 124 -2.35 -23.85 9.13
C GLU A 124 -2.16 -22.54 9.89
N VAL A 125 -3.21 -22.04 10.52
CA VAL A 125 -3.12 -20.92 11.46
C VAL A 125 -2.44 -21.43 12.73
N ILE A 126 -1.26 -20.87 13.01
CA ILE A 126 -0.41 -21.27 14.15
C ILE A 126 -0.48 -20.31 15.32
N GLU A 127 -0.87 -19.06 15.08
CA GLU A 127 -1.04 -18.03 16.09
C GLU A 127 -2.26 -17.18 15.77
N VAL A 128 -2.95 -16.74 16.82
CA VAL A 128 -4.01 -15.73 16.75
C VAL A 128 -3.80 -14.76 17.91
N TRP A 129 -3.76 -13.47 17.62
CA TRP A 129 -3.49 -12.43 18.62
C TRP A 129 -4.78 -11.74 19.06
N ASP A 130 -5.80 -12.53 19.41
CA ASP A 130 -7.15 -12.07 19.76
C ASP A 130 -7.18 -11.14 21.00
N GLN A 131 -6.17 -11.22 21.87
CA GLN A 131 -6.01 -10.30 23.00
C GLN A 131 -5.91 -8.83 22.56
N TRP A 132 -5.50 -8.57 21.31
CA TRP A 132 -5.33 -7.22 20.76
C TRP A 132 -6.51 -6.73 19.90
N ASP A 133 -7.54 -7.54 19.69
CA ASP A 133 -8.71 -7.17 18.89
C ASP A 133 -9.39 -5.87 19.35
N HIS A 134 -9.31 -5.57 20.65
CA HIS A 134 -9.87 -4.35 21.24
C HIS A 134 -9.23 -3.05 20.71
N LEU A 135 -8.00 -3.12 20.19
CA LEU A 135 -7.32 -1.96 19.61
C LEU A 135 -8.03 -1.47 18.33
N PHE A 136 -8.59 -2.38 17.56
CA PHE A 136 -9.19 -2.14 16.24
C PHE A 136 -10.69 -1.83 16.29
N GLN A 137 -11.31 -1.88 17.47
CA GLN A 137 -12.74 -1.64 17.66
C GLN A 137 -13.05 -0.17 17.89
N GLY A 138 -14.30 0.25 17.51
CA GLY A 138 -14.86 1.54 17.88
C GLY A 138 -14.68 2.67 16.87
N ALA A 139 -14.07 2.42 15.70
CA ALA A 139 -14.05 3.37 14.60
C ALA A 139 -14.93 2.88 13.43
N ASP A 140 -15.56 3.83 12.74
CA ASP A 140 -16.15 3.59 11.42
C ASP A 140 -15.01 3.61 10.39
N GLY A 141 -14.74 2.48 9.76
CA GLY A 141 -13.69 2.41 8.76
C GLY A 141 -13.26 0.98 8.49
N PRO A 142 -12.30 0.80 7.58
CA PRO A 142 -11.89 -0.53 7.16
C PRO A 142 -11.02 -1.26 8.20
N GLY A 143 -10.39 -0.57 9.15
CA GLY A 143 -9.54 -1.16 10.18
C GLY A 143 -8.06 -1.24 9.75
N PRO A 144 -7.32 -2.29 10.20
CA PRO A 144 -5.89 -2.38 9.92
C PRO A 144 -5.61 -2.46 8.42
N HIS A 145 -4.53 -1.81 8.02
CA HIS A 145 -4.19 -1.62 6.61
C HIS A 145 -2.92 -2.37 6.21
N ARG A 146 -1.90 -2.39 7.06
CA ARG A 146 -0.60 -2.97 6.73
C ARG A 146 0.02 -3.68 7.92
N VAL A 147 0.81 -4.71 7.66
CA VAL A 147 1.72 -5.30 8.62
C VAL A 147 3.13 -5.35 8.02
N ARG A 148 4.15 -5.00 8.81
CA ARG A 148 5.55 -4.98 8.39
C ARG A 148 6.45 -5.51 9.51
N ILE A 149 7.63 -6.02 9.11
CA ILE A 149 8.73 -6.37 9.99
C ILE A 149 9.97 -5.70 9.44
N SER A 150 10.69 -4.94 10.29
CA SER A 150 11.94 -4.33 9.86
C SER A 150 13.03 -5.40 9.70
N PRO A 151 13.74 -5.45 8.57
CA PRO A 151 14.88 -6.34 8.44
C PRO A 151 16.08 -5.91 9.30
N TYR A 152 16.11 -4.63 9.73
CA TYR A 152 17.18 -4.03 10.52
C TYR A 152 16.93 -4.12 12.04
N ASP A 153 15.77 -4.62 12.45
CA ASP A 153 15.42 -4.80 13.86
C ASP A 153 15.81 -6.21 14.33
N PRO A 154 16.80 -6.36 15.22
CA PRO A 154 17.22 -7.66 15.72
C PRO A 154 16.12 -8.41 16.48
N GLU A 155 15.16 -7.67 17.07
CA GLU A 155 14.01 -8.24 17.76
C GLU A 155 12.88 -8.61 16.81
N ARG A 156 12.98 -8.22 15.52
CA ARG A 156 11.99 -8.49 14.47
C ARG A 156 10.56 -8.12 14.89
N ARG A 157 10.42 -6.97 15.54
CA ARG A 157 9.13 -6.45 16.01
C ARG A 157 8.14 -6.33 14.86
N VAL A 158 6.88 -6.58 15.17
CA VAL A 158 5.79 -6.58 14.21
C VAL A 158 5.05 -5.24 14.28
N TRP A 159 4.99 -4.55 13.15
CA TRP A 159 4.35 -3.25 13.00
C TRP A 159 3.01 -3.41 12.31
N VAL A 160 1.94 -2.91 12.92
CA VAL A 160 0.58 -2.95 12.34
C VAL A 160 0.04 -1.54 12.24
N VAL A 161 -0.30 -1.13 11.02
CA VAL A 161 -0.87 0.19 10.73
C VAL A 161 -2.38 0.09 10.67
N ASP A 162 -3.08 0.93 11.42
CA ASP A 162 -4.55 1.03 11.39
C ASP A 162 -4.99 2.39 10.83
N GLU A 163 -5.55 2.35 9.63
CA GLU A 163 -6.03 3.57 8.96
C GLU A 163 -7.25 4.18 9.65
N SER A 164 -8.09 3.36 10.30
CA SER A 164 -9.35 3.79 10.88
C SER A 164 -9.21 4.41 12.25
N GLN A 165 -8.23 3.91 13.04
CA GLN A 165 -7.93 4.47 14.36
C GLN A 165 -6.88 5.58 14.30
N HIS A 166 -6.31 5.84 13.10
CA HIS A 166 -5.25 6.84 12.90
C HIS A 166 -3.99 6.55 13.70
N GLN A 167 -3.63 5.26 13.82
CA GLN A 167 -2.54 4.78 14.66
C GLN A 167 -1.68 3.75 13.93
N PHE A 168 -0.49 3.52 14.45
CA PHE A 168 0.20 2.26 14.24
C PHE A 168 0.64 1.68 15.60
N PHE A 169 0.80 0.37 15.62
CA PHE A 169 1.16 -0.42 16.79
C PHE A 169 2.45 -1.18 16.52
N VAL A 170 3.29 -1.31 17.54
CA VAL A 170 4.51 -2.12 17.48
C VAL A 170 4.41 -3.19 18.55
N PHE A 171 4.43 -4.44 18.11
CA PHE A 171 4.35 -5.61 19.01
C PHE A 171 5.70 -6.32 19.09
N SER A 172 5.93 -7.07 20.19
CA SER A 172 6.96 -8.10 20.22
C SER A 172 6.77 -9.07 19.05
N ASN A 173 7.84 -9.74 18.62
CA ASN A 173 7.76 -10.67 17.49
C ASN A 173 6.72 -11.76 17.70
N ASP A 174 6.61 -12.31 18.91
CA ASP A 174 5.64 -13.34 19.28
C ASP A 174 4.23 -12.81 19.58
N GLY A 175 4.00 -11.51 19.48
CA GLY A 175 2.72 -10.87 19.72
C GLY A 175 2.28 -10.83 21.18
N SER A 176 3.13 -11.23 22.12
CA SER A 176 2.76 -11.26 23.55
C SER A 176 2.68 -9.88 24.19
N GLU A 177 3.42 -8.90 23.67
CA GLU A 177 3.51 -7.55 24.22
C GLU A 177 3.20 -6.48 23.16
N LEU A 178 2.44 -5.46 23.53
CA LEU A 178 2.32 -4.19 22.81
C LEU A 178 3.40 -3.25 23.32
N LEU A 179 4.43 -3.01 22.51
CA LEU A 179 5.60 -2.24 22.89
C LEU A 179 5.39 -0.73 22.69
N HIS A 180 4.75 -0.34 21.56
CA HIS A 180 4.49 1.06 21.26
C HIS A 180 3.14 1.24 20.57
N THR A 181 2.54 2.40 20.81
CA THR A 181 1.41 2.94 20.07
C THR A 181 1.75 4.36 19.63
N PHE A 182 1.61 4.67 18.35
CA PHE A 182 1.80 6.01 17.82
C PHE A 182 0.47 6.54 17.28
N GLY A 183 0.19 7.82 17.53
CA GLY A 183 -1.10 8.44 17.27
C GLY A 183 -2.08 8.27 18.45
N GLU A 184 -3.22 8.93 18.38
CA GLU A 184 -4.28 8.85 19.37
C GLU A 184 -5.51 8.20 18.76
N LYS A 185 -6.10 7.21 19.48
CA LYS A 185 -7.22 6.40 19.00
C LYS A 185 -8.41 7.24 18.56
N GLY A 186 -8.73 7.18 17.26
CA GLY A 186 -9.85 7.88 16.65
C GLY A 186 -9.66 9.39 16.50
N VAL A 187 -8.46 9.92 16.78
CA VAL A 187 -8.14 11.34 16.66
C VAL A 187 -7.29 11.58 15.42
N GLN A 188 -7.87 12.30 14.47
CA GLN A 188 -7.14 12.74 13.27
C GLN A 188 -6.31 13.97 13.55
N GLY A 189 -5.11 14.05 13.00
CA GLY A 189 -4.28 15.24 13.07
C GLY A 189 -3.21 15.29 11.99
N ASN A 190 -2.62 16.47 11.84
CA ASN A 190 -1.55 16.74 10.89
C ASN A 190 -0.41 17.49 11.61
N ASP A 191 -0.01 16.97 12.76
CA ASP A 191 1.10 17.46 13.57
C ASP A 191 2.16 16.37 13.79
N GLU A 192 3.10 16.60 14.69
CA GLU A 192 4.24 15.72 14.95
C GLU A 192 3.87 14.42 15.67
N THR A 193 2.67 14.31 16.24
CA THR A 193 2.22 13.19 17.09
C THR A 193 0.95 12.50 16.64
N HIS A 194 0.20 13.11 15.70
CA HIS A 194 -1.06 12.58 15.19
C HIS A 194 -0.94 12.21 13.71
N LEU A 195 -1.76 11.25 13.31
CA LEU A 195 -1.90 10.76 11.94
C LEU A 195 -3.34 10.95 11.44
N ALA A 196 -3.54 10.89 10.13
CA ALA A 196 -4.89 10.89 9.55
C ALA A 196 -5.00 9.87 8.40
N GLY A 197 -5.34 8.65 8.76
CA GLY A 197 -5.44 7.52 7.84
C GLY A 197 -4.08 7.03 7.36
N PRO A 198 -3.18 6.59 8.28
CA PRO A 198 -1.90 6.01 7.90
C PRO A 198 -2.10 4.72 7.12
N GLN A 199 -1.24 4.46 6.15
CA GLN A 199 -1.39 3.35 5.21
C GLN A 199 -0.27 2.32 5.31
N ASP A 200 0.98 2.76 5.50
CA ASP A 200 2.15 1.87 5.47
C ASP A 200 3.30 2.44 6.30
N VAL A 201 4.28 1.60 6.60
CA VAL A 201 5.57 2.00 7.19
C VAL A 201 6.71 1.35 6.44
N ALA A 202 7.84 2.06 6.34
CA ALA A 202 9.09 1.54 5.81
C ALA A 202 10.26 1.93 6.72
N PHE A 203 11.37 1.22 6.59
CA PHE A 203 12.51 1.33 7.48
C PHE A 203 13.78 1.67 6.71
N THR A 204 14.61 2.51 7.29
CA THR A 204 15.93 2.83 6.76
C THR A 204 17.03 2.06 7.51
N THR A 205 18.20 1.96 6.90
CA THR A 205 19.37 1.28 7.47
C THR A 205 19.90 1.92 8.75
N ASP A 206 19.60 3.19 8.97
CA ASP A 206 19.99 3.97 10.15
C ASP A 206 18.91 3.98 11.25
N GLY A 207 17.86 3.14 11.12
CA GLY A 207 16.82 2.91 12.11
C GLY A 207 15.65 3.91 12.08
N ARG A 208 15.61 4.84 11.12
CA ARG A 208 14.45 5.73 10.96
C ARG A 208 13.26 4.97 10.39
N VAL A 209 12.07 5.46 10.75
CA VAL A 209 10.79 4.93 10.30
C VAL A 209 10.10 5.98 9.42
N LEU A 210 9.71 5.57 8.22
CA LEU A 210 8.93 6.38 7.29
C LEU A 210 7.47 5.92 7.39
N VAL A 211 6.58 6.84 7.72
CA VAL A 211 5.13 6.56 7.86
C VAL A 211 4.40 7.18 6.68
N ALA A 212 3.74 6.36 5.88
CA ALA A 212 2.83 6.78 4.83
C ALA A 212 1.51 7.26 5.46
N ASP A 213 1.44 8.52 5.87
CA ASP A 213 0.26 9.15 6.45
C ASP A 213 -0.58 9.77 5.33
N GLY A 214 -1.34 8.90 4.63
CA GLY A 214 -1.71 9.15 3.26
C GLY A 214 -3.18 9.14 2.89
N PHE A 215 -4.11 8.56 3.66
CA PHE A 215 -5.50 8.48 3.21
C PHE A 215 -6.24 9.81 3.33
N ILE A 216 -5.94 10.58 4.38
CA ILE A 216 -6.52 11.91 4.63
C ILE A 216 -5.42 12.97 4.52
N ASN A 217 -4.28 12.77 5.21
CA ASN A 217 -3.08 13.57 5.00
C ASN A 217 -2.40 13.15 3.67
N GLY A 218 -1.65 14.05 3.08
CA GLY A 218 -0.86 13.78 1.86
C GLY A 218 0.64 13.80 2.15
N ARG A 219 1.10 13.13 3.22
CA ARG A 219 2.49 13.21 3.68
C ARG A 219 3.15 11.87 3.95
N VAL A 220 4.46 11.88 3.94
CA VAL A 220 5.31 10.87 4.57
C VAL A 220 5.98 11.52 5.77
N MET A 221 5.68 11.01 6.96
CA MET A 221 6.32 11.42 8.21
C MET A 221 7.58 10.59 8.43
N ILE A 222 8.65 11.19 8.93
CA ILE A 222 9.91 10.51 9.27
C ILE A 222 10.13 10.62 10.78
N LEU A 223 10.27 9.47 11.40
CA LEU A 223 10.54 9.31 12.83
C LEU A 223 11.94 8.74 13.04
N ASP A 224 12.54 9.02 14.20
CA ASP A 224 13.75 8.32 14.65
C ASP A 224 13.43 6.91 15.19
N ALA A 225 14.46 6.19 15.64
CA ALA A 225 14.30 4.84 16.20
C ALA A 225 13.50 4.80 17.51
N ASP A 226 13.40 5.92 18.22
CA ASP A 226 12.61 6.08 19.45
C ASP A 226 11.20 6.64 19.16
N LEU A 227 10.82 6.74 17.89
CA LEU A 227 9.55 7.27 17.36
C LEU A 227 9.33 8.76 17.60
N ASN A 228 10.40 9.54 17.79
CA ASN A 228 10.29 10.99 17.82
C ASN A 228 10.24 11.52 16.39
N TYR A 229 9.42 12.56 16.18
CA TYR A 229 9.33 13.24 14.89
C TYR A 229 10.65 13.90 14.50
N ILE A 230 11.10 13.68 13.26
CA ILE A 230 12.26 14.34 12.66
C ILE A 230 11.81 15.39 11.65
N THR A 231 11.03 14.97 10.66
CA THR A 231 10.55 15.81 9.56
C THR A 231 9.46 15.10 8.75
N GLU A 232 8.97 15.76 7.72
CA GLU A 232 8.03 15.17 6.76
C GLU A 232 8.26 15.72 5.35
N PHE A 233 7.68 15.07 4.34
CA PHE A 233 7.59 15.58 2.99
C PHE A 233 6.21 15.26 2.39
N GLY A 234 5.80 16.01 1.35
CA GLY A 234 4.44 15.97 0.82
C GLY A 234 3.61 17.12 1.37
N GLY A 235 2.91 16.91 2.46
CA GLY A 235 2.04 17.87 3.15
C GLY A 235 0.60 17.80 2.66
N GLU A 236 -0.02 18.94 2.35
CA GLU A 236 -1.40 18.96 1.89
C GLU A 236 -1.60 18.14 0.61
N PRO A 237 -2.70 17.36 0.50
CA PRO A 237 -3.01 16.56 -0.67
C PRO A 237 -2.98 17.37 -1.97
N GLY A 238 -2.49 16.75 -3.05
CA GLY A 238 -2.40 17.43 -4.33
C GLY A 238 -1.77 16.60 -5.44
N THR A 239 -1.79 17.13 -6.67
CA THR A 239 -1.33 16.44 -7.88
C THR A 239 0.08 16.85 -8.32
N GLY A 240 0.65 17.91 -7.73
CA GLY A 240 1.98 18.43 -8.07
C GLY A 240 3.10 17.42 -7.77
N ARG A 241 4.27 17.69 -8.32
CA ARG A 241 5.49 16.92 -8.00
C ARG A 241 5.83 17.09 -6.52
N GLY A 242 6.03 15.96 -5.80
CA GLY A 242 6.26 15.95 -4.37
C GLY A 242 5.01 16.15 -3.52
N LYS A 243 3.82 16.27 -4.13
CA LYS A 243 2.52 16.21 -3.47
C LYS A 243 1.89 14.85 -3.72
N PHE A 244 0.98 14.45 -2.85
CA PHE A 244 0.32 13.15 -2.92
C PHE A 244 -1.20 13.28 -2.85
N ASP A 245 -1.87 12.27 -3.41
CA ASP A 245 -3.29 11.99 -3.17
C ASP A 245 -3.40 10.49 -2.86
N VAL A 246 -3.49 10.17 -1.59
CA VAL A 246 -3.35 8.83 -0.98
C VAL A 246 -1.95 8.23 -1.15
N VAL A 247 -1.08 8.49 -0.16
CA VAL A 247 0.19 7.75 0.02
C VAL A 247 -0.13 6.34 0.48
N HIS A 248 -0.28 5.38 -0.45
CA HIS A 248 -0.85 4.06 -0.14
C HIS A 248 0.21 3.03 0.29
N SER A 249 1.40 3.12 -0.26
CA SER A 249 2.54 2.28 0.14
C SER A 249 3.85 3.03 -0.02
N ILE A 250 4.85 2.61 0.75
CA ILE A 250 6.19 3.19 0.77
C ILE A 250 7.23 2.09 0.88
N ALA A 251 8.30 2.20 0.11
CA ALA A 251 9.43 1.29 0.18
C ALA A 251 10.75 2.05 0.13
N VAL A 252 11.76 1.55 0.83
CA VAL A 252 13.13 2.04 0.76
C VAL A 252 13.97 1.01 0.00
N GLY A 253 14.65 1.45 -1.03
CA GLY A 253 15.49 0.63 -1.87
C GLY A 253 16.97 1.01 -1.80
N PRO A 254 17.80 0.49 -2.72
CA PRO A 254 19.23 0.75 -2.75
C PRO A 254 19.57 2.24 -2.70
N ASN A 255 20.66 2.56 -1.98
CA ASN A 255 21.13 3.93 -1.78
C ASN A 255 20.14 4.87 -1.05
N GLY A 256 19.23 4.33 -0.23
CA GLY A 256 18.24 5.11 0.51
C GLY A 256 17.18 5.76 -0.38
N ARG A 257 16.99 5.28 -1.61
CA ARG A 257 15.95 5.77 -2.51
C ARG A 257 14.58 5.37 -1.99
N ILE A 258 13.66 6.32 -1.92
CA ILE A 258 12.31 6.14 -1.38
C ILE A 258 11.32 6.09 -2.55
N PHE A 259 10.50 5.04 -2.60
CA PHE A 259 9.45 4.82 -3.59
C PHE A 259 8.10 4.94 -2.92
N VAL A 260 7.20 5.74 -3.48
CA VAL A 260 5.89 6.05 -2.91
C VAL A 260 4.79 5.75 -3.93
N ALA A 261 3.87 4.87 -3.59
CA ALA A 261 2.64 4.65 -4.34
C ALA A 261 1.66 5.81 -4.07
N ASP A 262 1.60 6.74 -4.97
CA ASP A 262 0.70 7.90 -4.96
C ASP A 262 -0.60 7.51 -5.71
N ARG A 263 -1.45 6.76 -4.98
CA ARG A 263 -2.50 5.90 -5.55
C ARG A 263 -3.50 6.65 -6.40
N ASN A 264 -4.15 7.70 -5.85
CA ASN A 264 -5.19 8.41 -6.57
C ASN A 264 -4.61 9.31 -7.69
N ASN A 265 -3.34 9.70 -7.58
CA ASN A 265 -2.61 10.35 -8.67
C ASN A 265 -2.12 9.36 -9.74
N ARG A 266 -2.37 8.05 -9.57
CA ARG A 266 -2.09 7.00 -10.56
C ARG A 266 -0.63 6.95 -10.98
N ARG A 267 0.28 7.06 -9.99
CA ARG A 267 1.72 7.13 -10.20
C ARG A 267 2.51 6.56 -9.04
N VAL A 268 3.77 6.23 -9.30
CA VAL A 268 4.82 6.07 -8.28
C VAL A 268 5.69 7.31 -8.33
N GLN A 269 5.99 7.91 -7.19
CA GLN A 269 7.00 8.96 -7.07
C GLN A 269 8.24 8.43 -6.37
N VAL A 270 9.40 8.87 -6.83
CA VAL A 270 10.71 8.46 -6.31
C VAL A 270 11.42 9.65 -5.71
N PHE A 271 11.98 9.46 -4.52
CA PHE A 271 12.65 10.50 -3.76
C PHE A 271 14.05 10.06 -3.36
N ASN A 272 14.93 11.03 -3.21
CA ASN A 272 16.25 10.83 -2.61
C ASN A 272 16.40 11.78 -1.43
N GLU A 273 17.10 11.31 -0.42
CA GLU A 273 17.64 12.18 0.60
C GLU A 273 18.84 12.96 0.04
N SER A 274 18.88 14.27 0.27
CA SER A 274 20.00 15.10 -0.18
C SER A 274 21.26 14.75 0.60
N THR A 275 22.40 14.65 -0.10
CA THR A 275 23.72 14.48 0.52
C THR A 275 24.13 15.63 1.45
N ARG A 276 23.39 16.75 1.42
CA ARG A 276 23.54 17.89 2.33
C ARG A 276 22.62 17.84 3.54
N SER A 277 21.80 16.78 3.64
CA SER A 277 20.95 16.60 4.81
C SER A 277 21.81 16.35 6.06
N THR A 278 21.30 16.78 7.19
CA THR A 278 21.88 16.48 8.49
C THR A 278 20.98 15.47 9.19
N TRP A 279 21.51 14.76 10.17
CA TRP A 279 20.74 13.82 11.00
C TRP A 279 19.43 14.40 11.59
N TYR A 280 19.43 15.72 11.79
CA TYR A 280 18.29 16.41 12.42
C TYR A 280 17.26 16.91 11.40
N HIS A 281 17.64 17.08 10.12
CA HIS A 281 16.73 17.61 9.09
C HIS A 281 17.11 17.04 7.73
N PRO A 282 16.71 15.80 7.42
CA PRO A 282 16.89 15.24 6.10
C PRO A 282 16.13 16.07 5.06
N ASN A 283 16.81 16.44 3.99
CA ASN A 283 16.17 17.14 2.88
C ASN A 283 15.78 16.12 1.80
N ILE A 284 14.52 15.75 1.80
CA ILE A 284 13.96 14.77 0.85
C ILE A 284 13.45 15.50 -0.39
N SER A 285 13.89 15.07 -1.55
CA SER A 285 13.53 15.70 -2.82
C SER A 285 13.03 14.69 -3.84
N PRO A 286 11.96 14.99 -4.59
CA PRO A 286 11.47 14.12 -5.65
C PRO A 286 12.45 14.09 -6.82
N VAL A 287 12.88 12.88 -7.25
CA VAL A 287 13.81 12.68 -8.35
C VAL A 287 13.19 11.99 -9.55
N GLY A 288 12.06 11.28 -9.36
CA GLY A 288 11.34 10.59 -10.43
C GLY A 288 9.83 10.60 -10.22
N THR A 289 9.11 10.42 -11.31
CA THR A 289 7.66 10.19 -11.33
C THR A 289 7.34 9.22 -12.46
N TRP A 290 6.70 8.11 -12.13
CA TRP A 290 6.32 7.03 -13.05
C TRP A 290 4.79 7.01 -13.17
N PRO A 291 4.23 7.58 -14.23
CA PRO A 291 2.78 7.65 -14.44
C PRO A 291 2.23 6.40 -15.14
N GLY A 292 0.91 6.32 -15.28
CA GLY A 292 0.24 5.35 -16.14
C GLY A 292 -0.29 4.12 -15.43
N PHE A 293 -0.24 4.09 -14.10
CA PHE A 293 -0.94 3.12 -13.27
C PHE A 293 -2.46 3.34 -13.31
N ASP A 294 -3.21 2.33 -12.91
CA ASP A 294 -4.63 2.50 -12.60
C ASP A 294 -4.83 2.88 -11.12
N LEU A 295 -4.47 2.02 -10.19
CA LEU A 295 -4.40 2.29 -8.74
C LEU A 295 -3.23 1.49 -8.15
N PRO A 296 -2.02 2.04 -8.03
CA PRO A 296 -0.88 1.35 -7.44
C PRO A 296 -1.13 1.15 -5.94
N LEU A 297 -0.99 -0.10 -5.46
CA LEU A 297 -1.37 -0.47 -4.09
C LEU A 297 -0.18 -0.77 -3.19
N ASP A 298 0.76 -1.61 -3.63
CA ASP A 298 1.91 -2.00 -2.81
C ASP A 298 3.19 -2.04 -3.64
N ILE A 299 4.34 -1.82 -3.00
CA ILE A 299 5.65 -1.73 -3.64
C ILE A 299 6.62 -2.65 -2.91
N ILE A 300 7.30 -3.52 -3.67
CA ILE A 300 8.53 -4.19 -3.23
C ILE A 300 9.67 -3.71 -4.13
N VAL A 301 10.79 -3.37 -3.51
CA VAL A 301 12.03 -2.98 -4.19
C VAL A 301 13.09 -4.01 -3.83
N ASN A 302 13.75 -4.60 -4.82
CA ASN A 302 14.95 -5.41 -4.63
C ASN A 302 16.21 -4.67 -5.14
N GLU A 303 17.33 -5.35 -5.28
CA GLU A 303 18.59 -4.72 -5.71
C GLU A 303 18.51 -4.12 -7.12
N TYR A 304 17.70 -4.70 -8.00
CA TYR A 304 17.67 -4.38 -9.44
C TYR A 304 16.32 -3.87 -9.93
N ASP A 305 15.24 -4.26 -9.27
CA ASP A 305 13.88 -4.12 -9.77
C ASP A 305 12.93 -3.49 -8.74
N VAL A 306 11.88 -2.88 -9.25
CA VAL A 306 10.74 -2.42 -8.47
C VAL A 306 9.49 -3.15 -8.94
N TRP A 307 8.79 -3.76 -8.00
CA TRP A 307 7.55 -4.47 -8.24
C TRP A 307 6.39 -3.72 -7.61
N VAL A 308 5.35 -3.48 -8.39
CA VAL A 308 4.18 -2.71 -7.96
C VAL A 308 2.93 -3.52 -8.25
N THR A 309 2.08 -3.70 -7.25
CA THR A 309 0.72 -4.21 -7.48
C THR A 309 -0.18 -3.07 -7.92
N ASP A 310 -0.99 -3.33 -8.93
CA ASP A 310 -1.91 -2.35 -9.53
C ASP A 310 -3.28 -3.00 -9.77
N VAL A 311 -4.34 -2.22 -9.64
CA VAL A 311 -5.70 -2.70 -9.90
C VAL A 311 -6.47 -1.70 -10.73
N GLY A 312 -7.09 -2.20 -11.80
CA GLY A 312 -7.86 -1.37 -12.73
C GLY A 312 -9.01 -2.13 -13.37
N ALA A 313 -9.51 -1.60 -14.47
CA ALA A 313 -10.60 -2.21 -15.24
C ALA A 313 -10.25 -3.62 -15.74
N ASP A 314 -8.96 -3.87 -15.98
CA ASP A 314 -8.44 -5.15 -16.42
C ASP A 314 -8.16 -6.14 -15.27
N GLY A 315 -8.47 -5.76 -14.02
CA GLY A 315 -8.25 -6.54 -12.80
C GLY A 315 -6.90 -6.24 -12.15
N ALA A 316 -6.49 -7.11 -11.24
CA ALA A 316 -5.24 -6.99 -10.50
C ALA A 316 -4.05 -7.47 -11.34
N SER A 317 -2.92 -6.80 -11.18
CA SER A 317 -1.66 -7.15 -11.85
C SER A 317 -0.46 -6.88 -10.95
N ILE A 318 0.66 -7.54 -11.26
CA ILE A 318 1.97 -7.28 -10.69
C ILE A 318 2.84 -6.72 -11.81
N MET A 319 3.34 -5.51 -11.64
CA MET A 319 4.11 -4.79 -12.63
C MET A 319 5.57 -4.72 -12.24
N LYS A 320 6.48 -5.06 -13.17
CA LYS A 320 7.92 -4.99 -13.00
C LYS A 320 8.51 -3.77 -13.67
N PHE A 321 9.40 -3.07 -12.97
CA PHE A 321 10.17 -1.93 -13.46
C PHE A 321 11.64 -2.12 -13.11
N ASP A 322 12.53 -1.49 -13.89
CA ASP A 322 13.88 -1.23 -13.40
C ASP A 322 13.89 -0.08 -12.36
N LEU A 323 15.02 0.13 -11.69
CA LEU A 323 15.16 1.21 -10.69
C LEU A 323 15.03 2.63 -11.27
N ASN A 324 14.98 2.79 -12.59
CA ASN A 324 14.79 4.08 -13.27
C ASN A 324 13.32 4.30 -13.70
N GLY A 325 12.46 3.30 -13.51
CA GLY A 325 11.04 3.36 -13.83
C GLY A 325 10.70 2.94 -15.26
N ASN A 326 11.61 2.26 -15.95
CA ASN A 326 11.27 1.66 -17.23
C ASN A 326 10.44 0.39 -16.99
N PRO A 327 9.18 0.33 -17.47
CA PRO A 327 8.34 -0.85 -17.28
C PRO A 327 8.88 -2.03 -18.12
N GLN A 328 8.98 -3.20 -17.50
CA GLN A 328 9.57 -4.40 -18.11
C GLN A 328 8.55 -5.48 -18.40
N ALA A 329 7.63 -5.74 -17.47
CA ALA A 329 6.60 -6.76 -17.62
C ALA A 329 5.38 -6.44 -16.75
N ILE A 330 4.22 -6.93 -17.18
CA ILE A 330 2.96 -6.88 -16.43
C ILE A 330 2.43 -8.30 -16.34
N GLN A 331 2.46 -8.89 -15.14
CA GLN A 331 1.86 -10.17 -14.86
C GLN A 331 0.38 -9.98 -14.50
N GLN A 332 -0.51 -10.40 -15.38
CA GLN A 332 -1.96 -10.28 -15.16
C GLN A 332 -2.45 -11.41 -14.27
N LEU A 333 -3.01 -11.07 -13.11
CA LEU A 333 -3.59 -12.04 -12.19
C LEU A 333 -4.95 -12.58 -12.71
N PRO A 334 -5.32 -13.83 -12.36
CA PRO A 334 -6.60 -14.40 -12.77
C PRO A 334 -7.78 -13.58 -12.22
N ARG A 335 -8.80 -13.36 -13.05
CA ARG A 335 -10.03 -12.64 -12.69
C ARG A 335 -11.19 -13.56 -12.34
N GLU A 336 -11.09 -14.83 -12.72
CA GLU A 336 -12.13 -15.85 -12.57
C GLU A 336 -11.53 -17.13 -12.01
N GLY A 337 -12.40 -18.04 -11.56
CA GLY A 337 -12.00 -19.30 -11.00
C GLY A 337 -11.53 -19.23 -9.55
N PRO A 338 -11.06 -20.35 -9.01
CA PRO A 338 -10.64 -20.43 -7.60
C PRO A 338 -9.40 -19.61 -7.27
N SER A 339 -8.59 -19.28 -8.29
CA SER A 339 -7.35 -18.49 -8.16
C SER A 339 -7.53 -17.00 -8.45
N ARG A 340 -8.79 -16.52 -8.60
CA ARG A 340 -9.05 -15.13 -8.94
C ARG A 340 -8.57 -14.16 -7.86
N TYR A 341 -8.13 -12.99 -8.30
CA TYR A 341 -7.86 -11.81 -7.48
C TYR A 341 -8.80 -10.67 -7.87
N THR A 342 -9.38 -10.00 -6.89
CA THR A 342 -10.03 -8.70 -7.10
C THR A 342 -9.00 -7.60 -7.04
N GLU A 343 -8.12 -7.66 -6.05
CA GLU A 343 -6.95 -6.81 -5.89
C GLU A 343 -5.85 -7.58 -5.14
N MET A 344 -4.59 -7.31 -5.44
CA MET A 344 -3.48 -7.72 -4.58
C MET A 344 -3.09 -6.50 -3.75
N HIS A 345 -3.80 -6.31 -2.64
CA HIS A 345 -3.70 -5.12 -1.80
C HIS A 345 -2.34 -4.99 -1.11
N SER A 346 -1.79 -6.12 -0.69
CA SER A 346 -0.44 -6.24 -0.16
C SER A 346 0.19 -7.54 -0.63
N PHE A 347 1.49 -7.56 -0.76
CA PHE A 347 2.24 -8.77 -1.12
C PHE A 347 3.58 -8.84 -0.40
N ALA A 348 4.08 -10.05 -0.23
CA ALA A 348 5.38 -10.31 0.36
C ALA A 348 5.98 -11.57 -0.26
N VAL A 349 7.31 -11.68 -0.26
CA VAL A 349 8.06 -12.80 -0.84
C VAL A 349 8.97 -13.38 0.23
N ASP A 350 8.95 -14.70 0.40
CA ASP A 350 9.85 -15.38 1.33
C ASP A 350 11.22 -15.68 0.69
N SER A 351 12.13 -16.21 1.51
CA SER A 351 13.49 -16.58 1.07
C SER A 351 13.54 -17.71 0.02
N ASN A 352 12.44 -18.39 -0.22
CA ASN A 352 12.30 -19.42 -1.25
C ASN A 352 11.68 -18.88 -2.55
N GLY A 353 11.43 -17.56 -2.63
CA GLY A 353 10.78 -16.92 -3.76
C GLY A 353 9.26 -17.17 -3.84
N VAL A 354 8.65 -17.70 -2.77
CA VAL A 354 7.20 -17.90 -2.69
C VAL A 354 6.55 -16.56 -2.37
N LEU A 355 5.57 -16.19 -3.19
CA LEU A 355 4.82 -14.95 -3.08
C LEU A 355 3.53 -15.17 -2.29
N TYR A 356 3.24 -14.27 -1.36
CA TYR A 356 2.00 -14.24 -0.60
C TYR A 356 1.28 -12.93 -0.92
N GLY A 357 0.04 -13.05 -1.42
CA GLY A 357 -0.76 -11.89 -1.83
C GLY A 357 -2.06 -11.80 -1.04
N ALA A 358 -2.31 -10.65 -0.42
CA ALA A 358 -3.50 -10.36 0.36
C ALA A 358 -4.60 -9.76 -0.52
N ASP A 359 -5.77 -10.40 -0.59
CA ASP A 359 -6.95 -9.88 -1.28
C ASP A 359 -7.95 -9.33 -0.26
N ASN A 360 -8.01 -8.02 -0.21
CA ASN A 360 -8.83 -7.28 0.73
C ASN A 360 -10.34 -7.40 0.45
N GLN A 361 -10.72 -7.61 -0.81
CA GLN A 361 -12.14 -7.69 -1.21
C GLN A 361 -12.69 -9.11 -1.17
N GLN A 362 -11.84 -10.13 -1.40
CA GLN A 362 -12.24 -11.54 -1.38
C GLN A 362 -12.24 -12.14 0.03
N GLY A 363 -11.54 -11.49 0.97
CA GLY A 363 -11.37 -12.01 2.34
C GLY A 363 -10.46 -13.23 2.37
N ARG A 364 -9.29 -13.14 1.75
CA ARG A 364 -8.28 -14.19 1.79
C ARG A 364 -6.88 -13.66 1.49
N ILE A 365 -5.90 -14.40 1.96
CA ILE A 365 -4.52 -14.36 1.49
C ILE A 365 -4.29 -15.58 0.60
N GLN A 366 -3.42 -15.48 -0.40
CA GLN A 366 -3.11 -16.58 -1.30
C GLN A 366 -1.59 -16.78 -1.38
N LYS A 367 -1.18 -18.05 -1.40
CA LYS A 367 0.20 -18.48 -1.61
C LYS A 367 0.41 -18.80 -3.08
N LEU A 368 1.43 -18.19 -3.69
CA LEU A 368 1.80 -18.33 -5.08
C LEU A 368 3.21 -18.92 -5.15
N VAL A 369 3.32 -20.12 -5.69
CA VAL A 369 4.59 -20.84 -5.80
C VAL A 369 5.14 -20.63 -7.22
N PRO A 370 6.45 -20.32 -7.38
CA PRO A 370 7.06 -20.21 -8.69
C PRO A 370 6.79 -21.45 -9.58
N LYS A 371 6.36 -21.24 -10.82
CA LYS A 371 6.22 -22.32 -11.78
C LYS A 371 7.58 -22.91 -12.11
N SER A 372 7.63 -24.21 -12.33
CA SER A 372 8.88 -24.93 -12.62
C SER A 372 9.52 -24.53 -13.95
N ASP A 373 8.75 -23.96 -14.86
CA ASP A 373 9.15 -23.46 -16.18
C ASP A 373 9.07 -21.92 -16.29
N ALA A 374 8.91 -21.22 -15.16
CA ALA A 374 8.86 -19.76 -15.15
C ALA A 374 10.16 -19.15 -15.65
N ASP A 375 10.02 -18.06 -16.42
CA ASP A 375 11.17 -17.20 -16.69
C ASP A 375 11.67 -16.59 -15.37
N PRO A 376 12.92 -16.84 -14.96
CA PRO A 376 13.47 -16.26 -13.73
C PRO A 376 13.36 -14.74 -13.67
N ALA A 377 13.40 -14.06 -14.82
CA ALA A 377 13.24 -12.60 -14.86
C ALA A 377 11.83 -12.11 -14.44
N LEU A 378 10.84 -13.00 -14.36
CA LEU A 378 9.48 -12.69 -13.93
C LEU A 378 9.20 -13.11 -12.47
N LEU A 379 10.17 -13.73 -11.80
CA LEU A 379 10.04 -14.08 -10.39
C LEU A 379 10.46 -12.92 -9.50
N LEU A 380 9.69 -12.72 -8.43
CA LEU A 380 10.02 -11.73 -7.43
C LEU A 380 11.07 -12.30 -6.48
N GLU A 381 12.03 -11.47 -6.16
CA GLU A 381 12.97 -11.71 -5.06
C GLU A 381 12.49 -10.96 -3.82
N SER A 382 12.98 -11.34 -2.65
CA SER A 382 12.70 -10.64 -1.39
C SER A 382 13.07 -9.15 -1.50
N ALA A 383 12.42 -8.32 -0.68
CA ALA A 383 12.71 -6.89 -0.62
C ALA A 383 14.21 -6.67 -0.34
N TRP A 384 14.74 -5.59 -0.92
CA TRP A 384 16.13 -5.20 -0.71
C TRP A 384 16.41 -4.95 0.78
N VAL A 385 17.52 -5.48 1.21
CA VAL A 385 18.06 -5.30 2.55
C VAL A 385 19.56 -4.95 2.40
N ASP A 386 19.98 -3.89 3.04
CA ASP A 386 21.41 -3.58 3.14
C ASP A 386 22.03 -4.53 4.16
N GLU A 387 22.67 -5.60 3.68
CA GLU A 387 23.28 -6.62 4.54
C GLU A 387 24.36 -6.05 5.47
N SER A 388 24.97 -4.91 5.11
CA SER A 388 25.98 -4.26 5.96
C SER A 388 25.36 -3.56 7.18
N ALA A 389 24.05 -3.34 7.18
CA ALA A 389 23.30 -2.72 8.26
C ALA A 389 22.49 -3.73 9.09
N LEU A 390 22.59 -5.02 8.78
CA LEU A 390 21.96 -6.06 9.60
C LEU A 390 22.64 -6.17 10.96
N PRO A 391 21.88 -6.45 12.03
CA PRO A 391 22.37 -6.55 13.40
C PRO A 391 23.29 -7.74 13.64
#